data_6c64375b30f9746030485fe11281bcb3
#
_entry.id   6c64375b30f9746030485fe11281bcb3
#
_cell.length_a   1.000
_cell.length_b   1.000
_cell.length_c   1.000
_cell.angle_alpha   90.00
_cell.angle_beta   90.00
_cell.angle_gamma   90.00
#
_symmetry.space_group_name_H-M   'P 1'
#
loop_
_entity.id
_entity.type
_entity.pdbx_description
1 polymer ?
#
loop_
_entity_poly.entity_id
_entity_poly.type
_entity_poly.pdbx_seq_one_letter_code
_entity_poly.pdbx_strand_id
1 'polypeptide(L)'
;MYKRQGLTDNLIDRCKSAGFKSLCLTVDTVVAGNRERDHRWGFTTPPKLTLKSIMSFAMHPKWAFNYLTNKKFELANVSHWTKKGSSIAKGVMEYINEQYDPKMSWKDAEYCIKKWGGPFAIKGVMSVEDAKRAVQIGASAIMLSNHGGRQLDGSRAPFDQLPAIADAVGGKIEIILDGGIRRGTHVLKALSLGATACSFGKGFLFALGAGGQKGVEALLQRMHDEIRRDMILLGCKTIKDLNKTNIAYR
;
A
#
# COMPACT_ATOMS: atom_id res chain seq x y z
N MET A 1 -0.27 12.97 4.08
CA MET A 1 0.24 13.99 5.02
C MET A 1 -0.89 14.43 5.95
N TYR A 2 -0.58 14.96 7.12
CA TYR A 2 -1.60 15.41 8.07
C TYR A 2 -1.66 16.93 8.08
N LYS A 3 -2.85 17.50 8.29
CA LYS A 3 -3.07 18.96 8.41
C LYS A 3 -2.15 19.63 9.44
N ARG A 4 -1.83 18.92 10.53
CA ARG A 4 -0.87 19.36 11.53
C ARG A 4 0.54 18.98 11.10
N GLN A 5 1.28 19.93 10.60
CA GLN A 5 2.68 19.74 10.18
C GLN A 5 3.54 19.12 11.29
N GLY A 6 3.35 19.52 12.55
CA GLY A 6 4.03 18.93 13.69
C GLY A 6 3.82 17.42 13.86
N LEU A 7 2.67 16.85 13.44
CA LEU A 7 2.45 15.40 13.46
C LEU A 7 3.28 14.72 12.36
N THR A 8 3.31 15.28 11.15
CA THR A 8 4.15 14.78 10.05
C THR A 8 5.62 14.81 10.42
N ASP A 9 6.07 15.90 11.00
CA ASP A 9 7.46 16.08 11.45
C ASP A 9 7.86 15.08 12.51
N ASN A 10 7.01 14.90 13.52
CA ASN A 10 7.23 13.92 14.57
C ASN A 10 7.34 12.49 14.01
N LEU A 11 6.49 12.12 13.05
CA LEU A 11 6.55 10.80 12.42
C LEU A 11 7.85 10.62 11.63
N ILE A 12 8.28 11.63 10.88
CA ILE A 12 9.56 11.61 10.14
C ILE A 12 10.73 11.45 11.11
N ASP A 13 10.75 12.22 12.18
CA ASP A 13 11.84 12.20 13.17
C ASP A 13 11.90 10.85 13.92
N ARG A 14 10.74 10.28 14.26
CA ARG A 14 10.65 8.92 14.83
C ARG A 14 11.14 7.85 13.85
N CYS A 15 10.81 7.96 12.57
CA CYS A 15 11.33 7.03 11.56
C CYS A 15 12.86 7.12 11.45
N LYS A 16 13.42 8.32 11.47
CA LYS A 16 14.88 8.51 11.50
C LYS A 16 15.51 7.87 12.72
N SER A 17 14.97 8.17 13.92
CA SER A 17 15.46 7.62 15.19
C SER A 17 15.37 6.09 15.25
N ALA A 18 14.37 5.50 14.62
CA ALA A 18 14.19 4.05 14.51
C ALA A 18 15.08 3.40 13.44
N GLY A 19 15.88 4.17 12.71
CA GLY A 19 16.83 3.66 11.70
C GLY A 19 16.19 3.21 10.39
N PHE A 20 14.98 3.68 10.05
CA PHE A 20 14.38 3.44 8.73
C PHE A 20 15.27 3.99 7.62
N LYS A 21 15.41 3.25 6.53
CA LYS A 21 16.31 3.60 5.42
C LYS A 21 15.62 4.42 4.33
N SER A 22 14.30 4.30 4.22
CA SER A 22 13.50 5.03 3.24
C SER A 22 12.16 5.42 3.84
N LEU A 23 11.54 6.46 3.27
CA LEU A 23 10.20 6.92 3.62
C LEU A 23 9.29 6.87 2.40
N CYS A 24 8.02 6.54 2.60
CA CYS A 24 7.01 6.55 1.55
C CYS A 24 5.87 7.50 1.91
N LEU A 25 5.62 8.50 1.07
CA LEU A 25 4.47 9.39 1.17
C LEU A 25 3.32 8.87 0.32
N THR A 26 2.20 8.55 0.95
CA THR A 26 0.97 8.14 0.25
C THR A 26 0.15 9.38 -0.10
N VAL A 27 -0.13 9.59 -1.38
CA VAL A 27 -0.79 10.81 -1.88
C VAL A 27 -2.23 10.58 -2.38
N ASP A 28 -2.66 9.33 -2.49
CA ASP A 28 -4.00 8.95 -2.95
C ASP A 28 -5.04 8.79 -1.82
N THR A 29 -4.67 9.17 -0.58
CA THR A 29 -5.53 9.07 0.61
C THR A 29 -5.76 10.42 1.29
N VAL A 30 -5.92 11.47 0.50
CA VAL A 30 -6.19 12.83 1.00
C VAL A 30 -7.58 12.97 1.61
N VAL A 31 -8.48 12.07 1.25
CA VAL A 31 -9.81 11.86 1.84
C VAL A 31 -10.10 10.37 1.94
N ALA A 32 -11.06 9.98 2.78
CA ALA A 32 -11.50 8.60 2.88
C ALA A 32 -12.25 8.18 1.60
N GLY A 33 -11.85 7.06 1.01
CA GLY A 33 -12.53 6.48 -0.15
C GLY A 33 -13.89 5.86 0.22
N ASN A 34 -14.83 5.85 -0.71
CA ASN A 34 -16.14 5.21 -0.53
C ASN A 34 -16.02 3.68 -0.64
N ARG A 35 -16.09 3.00 0.47
CA ARG A 35 -15.98 1.54 0.56
C ARG A 35 -17.36 0.91 0.72
N GLU A 36 -18.15 0.87 -0.34
CA GLU A 36 -19.53 0.37 -0.32
C GLU A 36 -19.68 -0.99 0.35
N ARG A 37 -18.74 -1.92 0.11
CA ARG A 37 -18.78 -3.24 0.73
C ARG A 37 -18.70 -3.16 2.25
N ASP A 38 -17.86 -2.27 2.79
CA ASP A 38 -17.74 -2.09 4.24
C ASP A 38 -19.06 -1.56 4.81
N HIS A 39 -19.71 -0.64 4.10
CA HIS A 39 -21.05 -0.14 4.48
C HIS A 39 -22.13 -1.23 4.41
N ARG A 40 -22.18 -2.01 3.34
CA ARG A 40 -23.17 -3.11 3.17
C ARG A 40 -23.05 -4.20 4.23
N TRP A 41 -21.83 -4.46 4.73
CA TRP A 41 -21.58 -5.46 5.76
C TRP A 41 -21.56 -4.89 7.18
N GLY A 42 -21.84 -3.60 7.36
CA GLY A 42 -21.80 -2.95 8.66
C GLY A 42 -20.40 -2.84 9.27
N PHE A 43 -19.36 -3.02 8.45
CA PHE A 43 -17.97 -2.85 8.87
C PHE A 43 -17.64 -1.36 8.91
N THR A 44 -18.20 -0.69 9.90
CA THR A 44 -17.95 0.73 10.19
C THR A 44 -16.88 0.86 11.27
N THR A 45 -16.36 2.04 11.46
CA THR A 45 -15.44 2.33 12.57
C THR A 45 -16.08 3.35 13.51
N PRO A 46 -16.45 2.96 14.75
CA PRO A 46 -16.33 1.60 15.31
C PRO A 46 -17.26 0.58 14.65
N PRO A 47 -16.91 -0.73 14.69
CA PRO A 47 -17.77 -1.77 14.11
C PRO A 47 -19.13 -1.80 14.79
N LYS A 48 -20.20 -1.85 14.00
CA LYS A 48 -21.56 -2.08 14.50
C LYS A 48 -21.79 -3.58 14.59
N LEU A 49 -22.00 -4.10 15.80
CA LEU A 49 -22.37 -5.48 16.01
C LEU A 49 -23.82 -5.68 15.59
N THR A 50 -24.05 -6.39 14.50
CA THR A 50 -25.35 -6.86 14.04
C THR A 50 -25.53 -8.33 14.41
N LEU A 51 -26.78 -8.82 14.47
CA LEU A 51 -27.04 -10.25 14.69
C LEU A 51 -26.26 -11.13 13.69
N LYS A 52 -26.17 -10.69 12.43
CA LYS A 52 -25.41 -11.38 11.39
C LYS A 52 -23.91 -11.44 11.71
N SER A 53 -23.31 -10.36 12.23
CA SER A 53 -21.90 -10.35 12.61
C SER A 53 -21.65 -11.21 13.85
N ILE A 54 -22.56 -11.22 14.82
CA ILE A 54 -22.47 -12.07 16.01
C ILE A 54 -22.54 -13.56 15.62
N MET A 55 -23.48 -13.93 14.75
CA MET A 55 -23.55 -15.30 14.22
C MET A 55 -22.28 -15.69 13.44
N SER A 56 -21.74 -14.78 12.65
CA SER A 56 -20.48 -15.01 11.95
C SER A 56 -19.32 -15.26 12.93
N PHE A 57 -19.23 -14.50 14.01
CA PHE A 57 -18.20 -14.73 15.05
C PHE A 57 -18.40 -16.08 15.75
N ALA A 58 -19.63 -16.45 16.05
CA ALA A 58 -19.94 -17.73 16.66
C ALA A 58 -19.55 -18.92 15.76
N MET A 59 -19.68 -18.78 14.44
CA MET A 59 -19.26 -19.80 13.47
C MET A 59 -17.73 -19.87 13.27
N HIS A 60 -16.96 -18.90 13.83
CA HIS A 60 -15.50 -18.86 13.73
C HIS A 60 -14.86 -18.85 15.14
N PRO A 61 -15.07 -19.87 15.97
CA PRO A 61 -14.71 -19.86 17.40
C PRO A 61 -13.21 -19.65 17.64
N LYS A 62 -12.35 -20.21 16.79
CA LYS A 62 -10.89 -20.03 16.87
C LYS A 62 -10.50 -18.55 16.68
N TRP A 63 -11.12 -17.88 15.71
CA TRP A 63 -10.88 -16.46 15.49
C TRP A 63 -11.42 -15.60 16.65
N ALA A 64 -12.65 -15.89 17.10
CA ALA A 64 -13.27 -15.19 18.22
C ALA A 64 -12.45 -15.33 19.50
N PHE A 65 -11.97 -16.55 19.82
CA PHE A 65 -11.08 -16.80 20.96
C PHE A 65 -9.79 -15.98 20.85
N ASN A 66 -9.11 -16.02 19.72
CA ASN A 66 -7.90 -15.23 19.50
C ASN A 66 -8.16 -13.74 19.65
N TYR A 67 -9.27 -13.23 19.12
CA TYR A 67 -9.63 -11.82 19.25
C TYR A 67 -9.88 -11.39 20.71
N LEU A 68 -10.53 -12.25 21.51
CA LEU A 68 -10.85 -11.98 22.90
C LEU A 68 -9.64 -12.09 23.83
N THR A 69 -8.69 -12.97 23.52
CA THR A 69 -7.53 -13.27 24.37
C THR A 69 -6.29 -12.44 24.02
N ASN A 70 -6.23 -11.87 22.82
CA ASN A 70 -5.12 -11.01 22.43
C ASN A 70 -5.31 -9.57 22.93
N LYS A 71 -4.21 -8.82 22.98
CA LYS A 71 -4.22 -7.39 23.33
C LYS A 71 -5.18 -6.64 22.39
N LYS A 72 -5.93 -5.70 22.96
CA LYS A 72 -6.83 -4.85 22.18
C LYS A 72 -6.04 -4.10 21.10
N PHE A 73 -6.65 -4.03 19.91
CA PHE A 73 -6.08 -3.28 18.81
C PHE A 73 -5.96 -1.79 19.16
N GLU A 74 -4.76 -1.26 19.01
CA GLU A 74 -4.45 0.15 19.17
C GLU A 74 -3.69 0.69 17.97
N LEU A 75 -3.98 1.93 17.57
CA LEU A 75 -3.17 2.64 16.58
C LEU A 75 -2.01 3.33 17.29
N ALA A 76 -1.02 2.54 17.71
CA ALA A 76 0.08 2.96 18.58
C ALA A 76 0.81 4.22 18.10
N ASN A 77 0.91 4.43 16.77
CA ASN A 77 1.61 5.58 16.20
C ASN A 77 0.91 6.93 16.41
N VAL A 78 -0.37 6.93 16.76
CA VAL A 78 -1.18 8.14 16.96
C VAL A 78 -1.95 8.14 18.28
N SER A 79 -1.88 7.08 19.06
CA SER A 79 -2.62 6.94 20.32
C SER A 79 -2.29 8.05 21.33
N HIS A 80 -1.06 8.53 21.37
CA HIS A 80 -0.61 9.61 22.26
C HIS A 80 -1.12 11.01 21.86
N TRP A 81 -1.66 11.16 20.65
CA TRP A 81 -2.27 12.41 20.17
C TRP A 81 -3.78 12.48 20.43
N THR A 82 -4.38 11.38 20.90
CA THR A 82 -5.82 11.31 21.21
C THR A 82 -6.08 11.55 22.69
N LYS A 83 -7.23 12.14 23.03
CA LYS A 83 -7.61 12.37 24.44
C LYS A 83 -7.74 11.04 25.18
N LYS A 84 -7.08 10.90 26.34
CA LYS A 84 -7.26 9.77 27.27
C LYS A 84 -8.75 9.68 27.65
N GLY A 85 -9.38 8.53 27.42
CA GLY A 85 -10.75 8.26 27.88
C GLY A 85 -11.84 8.19 26.81
N SER A 86 -11.58 8.54 25.54
CA SER A 86 -12.48 8.19 24.44
C SER A 86 -12.38 6.68 24.16
N SER A 87 -13.49 6.03 23.79
CA SER A 87 -13.40 4.63 23.33
C SER A 87 -12.36 4.60 22.20
N ILE A 88 -11.25 3.91 22.47
CA ILE A 88 -9.97 4.06 21.75
C ILE A 88 -10.13 3.98 20.23
N ALA A 89 -11.01 3.12 19.72
CA ALA A 89 -11.22 2.96 18.29
C ALA A 89 -11.96 4.16 17.62
N LYS A 90 -12.97 4.72 18.29
CA LYS A 90 -13.79 5.81 17.70
C LYS A 90 -13.02 7.12 17.65
N GLY A 91 -12.43 7.52 18.77
CA GLY A 91 -11.69 8.78 18.84
C GLY A 91 -10.43 8.81 17.99
N VAL A 92 -9.72 7.69 17.83
CA VAL A 92 -8.51 7.61 17.01
C VAL A 92 -8.82 7.69 15.51
N MET A 93 -9.86 6.99 15.04
CA MET A 93 -10.22 7.03 13.62
C MET A 93 -10.85 8.37 13.21
N GLU A 94 -11.69 8.95 14.06
CA GLU A 94 -12.21 10.31 13.85
C GLU A 94 -11.05 11.30 13.79
N TYR A 95 -10.11 11.22 14.73
CA TYR A 95 -8.91 12.05 14.74
C TYR A 95 -8.08 11.91 13.47
N ILE A 96 -7.83 10.67 12.99
CA ILE A 96 -7.08 10.44 11.74
C ILE A 96 -7.81 11.04 10.55
N ASN A 97 -9.13 10.83 10.43
CA ASN A 97 -9.92 11.36 9.33
C ASN A 97 -9.91 12.90 9.32
N GLU A 98 -9.94 13.53 10.49
CA GLU A 98 -9.82 14.99 10.62
C GLU A 98 -8.43 15.52 10.24
N GLN A 99 -7.40 14.68 10.38
CA GLN A 99 -6.02 15.07 10.05
C GLN A 99 -5.69 14.92 8.56
N TYR A 100 -6.49 14.22 7.76
CA TYR A 100 -6.26 14.19 6.31
C TYR A 100 -6.32 15.59 5.73
N ASP A 101 -5.34 15.90 4.87
CA ASP A 101 -5.22 17.20 4.24
C ASP A 101 -5.60 17.12 2.74
N PRO A 102 -6.85 17.50 2.39
CA PRO A 102 -7.28 17.52 1.00
C PRO A 102 -6.57 18.60 0.16
N LYS A 103 -5.82 19.52 0.80
CA LYS A 103 -5.05 20.57 0.14
C LYS A 103 -3.59 20.19 -0.05
N MET A 104 -3.21 18.95 0.27
CA MET A 104 -1.85 18.46 0.05
C MET A 104 -1.40 18.70 -1.38
N SER A 105 -0.20 19.24 -1.54
CA SER A 105 0.38 19.68 -2.81
C SER A 105 1.79 19.10 -3.02
N TRP A 106 2.34 19.35 -4.20
CA TRP A 106 3.72 18.99 -4.52
C TRP A 106 4.75 19.68 -3.63
N LYS A 107 4.45 20.89 -3.14
CA LYS A 107 5.31 21.61 -2.18
C LYS A 107 5.44 20.83 -0.86
N ASP A 108 4.37 20.20 -0.43
CA ASP A 108 4.37 19.38 0.78
C ASP A 108 5.19 18.10 0.60
N ALA A 109 5.11 17.47 -0.59
CA ALA A 109 5.95 16.32 -0.92
C ALA A 109 7.44 16.73 -0.96
N GLU A 110 7.76 17.85 -1.59
CA GLU A 110 9.12 18.40 -1.62
C GLU A 110 9.65 18.71 -0.22
N TYR A 111 8.83 19.29 0.65
CA TYR A 111 9.16 19.50 2.06
C TYR A 111 9.50 18.19 2.77
N CYS A 112 8.67 17.15 2.59
CA CYS A 112 8.91 15.85 3.20
C CYS A 112 10.20 15.19 2.70
N ILE A 113 10.50 15.30 1.40
CA ILE A 113 11.76 14.81 0.81
C ILE A 113 12.96 15.50 1.45
N LYS A 114 12.95 16.84 1.51
CA LYS A 114 14.02 17.63 2.12
C LYS A 114 14.20 17.32 3.60
N LYS A 115 13.09 17.23 4.34
CA LYS A 115 13.14 16.91 5.77
C LYS A 115 13.64 15.48 6.01
N TRP A 116 13.24 14.50 5.19
CA TRP A 116 13.72 13.13 5.31
C TRP A 116 15.21 13.02 5.01
N GLY A 117 15.68 13.60 3.93
CA GLY A 117 17.09 13.66 3.56
C GLY A 117 17.71 12.32 3.12
N GLY A 118 16.91 11.35 2.71
CA GLY A 118 17.29 10.00 2.26
C GLY A 118 16.38 9.49 1.16
N PRO A 119 16.48 8.20 0.79
CA PRO A 119 15.60 7.62 -0.23
C PRO A 119 14.12 7.82 0.12
N PHE A 120 13.34 8.31 -0.85
CA PHE A 120 11.96 8.71 -0.65
C PHE A 120 11.07 8.26 -1.80
N ALA A 121 9.99 7.57 -1.49
CA ALA A 121 9.01 7.12 -2.45
C ALA A 121 7.71 7.94 -2.38
N ILE A 122 7.07 8.17 -3.53
CA ILE A 122 5.72 8.73 -3.60
C ILE A 122 4.77 7.64 -4.08
N LYS A 123 3.78 7.28 -3.26
CA LYS A 123 2.78 6.24 -3.55
C LYS A 123 1.45 6.85 -3.93
N GLY A 124 0.84 6.33 -5.01
CA GLY A 124 -0.42 6.81 -5.55
C GLY A 124 -0.25 7.57 -6.87
N VAL A 125 0.92 7.42 -7.49
CA VAL A 125 1.22 8.03 -8.80
C VAL A 125 0.58 7.18 -9.89
N MET A 126 -0.28 7.79 -10.72
CA MET A 126 -1.06 7.10 -11.75
C MET A 126 -1.04 7.81 -13.11
N SER A 127 -0.25 8.89 -13.26
CA SER A 127 -0.10 9.63 -14.52
C SER A 127 1.37 9.83 -14.88
N VAL A 128 1.64 10.00 -16.17
CA VAL A 128 2.98 10.32 -16.68
C VAL A 128 3.45 11.68 -16.17
N GLU A 129 2.53 12.64 -16.09
CA GLU A 129 2.81 14.01 -15.63
C GLU A 129 3.25 14.01 -14.18
N ASP A 130 2.54 13.28 -13.32
CA ASP A 130 2.90 13.16 -11.90
C ASP A 130 4.21 12.40 -11.72
N ALA A 131 4.46 11.36 -12.54
CA ALA A 131 5.73 10.63 -12.51
C ALA A 131 6.92 11.54 -12.87
N LYS A 132 6.79 12.36 -13.92
CA LYS A 132 7.80 13.37 -14.30
C LYS A 132 8.03 14.37 -13.17
N ARG A 133 6.95 14.81 -12.52
CA ARG A 133 7.03 15.76 -11.42
C ARG A 133 7.70 15.17 -10.19
N ALA A 134 7.45 13.88 -9.89
CA ALA A 134 8.15 13.18 -8.82
C ALA A 134 9.66 13.13 -9.04
N VAL A 135 10.11 12.93 -10.29
CA VAL A 135 11.54 13.03 -10.66
C VAL A 135 12.07 14.44 -10.41
N GLN A 136 11.32 15.48 -10.85
CA GLN A 136 11.75 16.88 -10.73
C GLN A 136 11.96 17.32 -9.29
N ILE A 137 11.14 16.85 -8.35
CA ILE A 137 11.27 17.19 -6.91
C ILE A 137 12.26 16.30 -6.16
N GLY A 138 12.95 15.38 -6.85
CA GLY A 138 13.99 14.54 -6.26
C GLY A 138 13.49 13.31 -5.50
N ALA A 139 12.31 12.78 -5.82
CA ALA A 139 11.90 11.48 -5.31
C ALA A 139 12.80 10.37 -5.86
N SER A 140 13.14 9.38 -5.02
CA SER A 140 13.96 8.22 -5.41
C SER A 140 13.15 7.11 -6.06
N ALA A 141 11.86 7.02 -5.71
CA ALA A 141 10.95 6.01 -6.23
C ALA A 141 9.52 6.56 -6.38
N ILE A 142 8.78 5.97 -7.30
CA ILE A 142 7.32 6.09 -7.38
C ILE A 142 6.68 4.72 -7.20
N MET A 143 5.53 4.70 -6.50
CA MET A 143 4.70 3.52 -6.45
C MET A 143 3.41 3.78 -7.23
N LEU A 144 3.27 3.09 -8.37
CA LEU A 144 2.07 3.11 -9.19
C LEU A 144 0.98 2.36 -8.43
N SER A 145 -0.01 3.09 -7.94
CA SER A 145 -1.04 2.54 -7.06
C SER A 145 -2.34 3.32 -7.20
N ASN A 146 -3.46 2.59 -7.33
CA ASN A 146 -4.81 3.10 -7.13
C ASN A 146 -5.40 2.63 -5.80
N HIS A 147 -4.52 2.31 -4.83
CA HIS A 147 -4.90 1.78 -3.51
C HIS A 147 -5.71 0.48 -3.56
N GLY A 148 -5.52 -0.32 -4.62
CA GLY A 148 -6.31 -1.54 -4.84
C GLY A 148 -7.78 -1.27 -5.17
N GLY A 149 -8.09 -0.13 -5.82
CA GLY A 149 -9.42 0.32 -6.16
C GLY A 149 -10.27 0.76 -4.95
N ARG A 150 -9.61 1.18 -3.86
CA ARG A 150 -10.30 1.52 -2.58
C ARG A 150 -10.44 3.02 -2.34
N GLN A 151 -9.90 3.86 -3.22
CA GLN A 151 -9.93 5.32 -3.14
C GLN A 151 -10.79 5.91 -4.25
N LEU A 152 -10.21 6.28 -5.38
CA LEU A 152 -10.97 6.76 -6.54
C LEU A 152 -11.56 5.56 -7.29
N ASP A 153 -12.89 5.49 -7.34
CA ASP A 153 -13.58 4.49 -8.14
C ASP A 153 -13.43 4.78 -9.65
N GLY A 154 -13.36 3.74 -10.47
CA GLY A 154 -13.13 3.87 -11.91
C GLY A 154 -11.71 4.29 -12.31
N SER A 155 -10.78 4.40 -11.36
CA SER A 155 -9.36 4.63 -11.65
C SER A 155 -8.78 3.47 -12.47
N ARG A 156 -7.92 3.78 -13.45
CA ARG A 156 -7.22 2.77 -14.25
C ARG A 156 -6.41 1.81 -13.38
N ALA A 157 -6.18 0.60 -13.87
CA ALA A 157 -5.28 -0.32 -13.17
C ALA A 157 -3.83 0.19 -13.25
N PRO A 158 -3.06 0.08 -12.16
CA PRO A 158 -1.64 0.49 -12.16
C PRO A 158 -0.82 -0.22 -13.24
N PHE A 159 -1.17 -1.48 -13.54
CA PHE A 159 -0.51 -2.27 -14.59
C PHE A 159 -0.69 -1.63 -15.98
N ASP A 160 -1.85 -1.08 -16.27
CA ASP A 160 -2.15 -0.45 -17.58
C ASP A 160 -1.42 0.89 -17.75
N GLN A 161 -1.06 1.57 -16.64
CA GLN A 161 -0.30 2.82 -16.65
C GLN A 161 1.22 2.59 -16.70
N LEU A 162 1.68 1.41 -16.30
CA LEU A 162 3.10 1.10 -16.16
C LEU A 162 3.90 1.33 -17.44
N PRO A 163 3.49 0.85 -18.64
CA PRO A 163 4.30 1.03 -19.85
C PRO A 163 4.57 2.50 -20.17
N ALA A 164 3.53 3.31 -20.16
CA ALA A 164 3.64 4.74 -20.50
C ALA A 164 4.50 5.51 -19.47
N ILE A 165 4.36 5.17 -18.19
CA ILE A 165 5.16 5.79 -17.13
C ILE A 165 6.61 5.32 -17.22
N ALA A 166 6.87 4.02 -17.44
CA ALA A 166 8.21 3.48 -17.60
C ALA A 166 8.94 4.10 -18.81
N ASP A 167 8.24 4.31 -19.92
CA ASP A 167 8.79 4.98 -21.11
C ASP A 167 9.16 6.44 -20.83
N ALA A 168 8.40 7.14 -19.98
CA ALA A 168 8.61 8.55 -19.68
C ALA A 168 9.72 8.83 -18.66
N VAL A 169 9.85 7.97 -17.64
CA VAL A 169 10.73 8.21 -16.49
C VAL A 169 11.64 7.05 -16.12
N GLY A 170 11.57 5.92 -16.83
CA GLY A 170 12.43 4.77 -16.58
C GLY A 170 13.91 5.13 -16.63
N GLY A 171 14.70 4.54 -15.73
CA GLY A 171 16.12 4.85 -15.55
C GLY A 171 16.43 6.15 -14.79
N LYS A 172 15.42 7.00 -14.54
CA LYS A 172 15.57 8.25 -13.77
C LYS A 172 15.06 8.12 -12.32
N ILE A 173 14.17 7.17 -12.08
CA ILE A 173 13.52 6.92 -10.81
C ILE A 173 13.13 5.44 -10.72
N GLU A 174 13.16 4.86 -9.53
CA GLU A 174 12.66 3.51 -9.32
C GLU A 174 11.14 3.44 -9.45
N ILE A 175 10.64 2.42 -10.14
CA ILE A 175 9.20 2.25 -10.39
C ILE A 175 8.71 0.99 -9.69
N ILE A 176 7.87 1.14 -8.69
CA ILE A 176 7.27 0.04 -7.94
C ILE A 176 5.81 -0.11 -8.35
N LEU A 177 5.45 -1.26 -8.92
CA LEU A 177 4.05 -1.54 -9.23
C LEU A 177 3.33 -2.05 -7.96
N ASP A 178 2.32 -1.32 -7.50
CA ASP A 178 1.51 -1.68 -6.32
C ASP A 178 0.07 -2.03 -6.70
N GLY A 179 -0.34 -3.21 -6.28
CA GLY A 179 -1.70 -3.70 -6.48
C GLY A 179 -1.86 -4.69 -7.64
N GLY A 180 -2.89 -5.53 -7.54
CA GLY A 180 -3.17 -6.56 -8.55
C GLY A 180 -2.25 -7.78 -8.52
N ILE A 181 -1.12 -7.73 -7.87
CA ILE A 181 -0.14 -8.82 -7.79
C ILE A 181 -0.69 -9.94 -6.89
N ARG A 182 -0.80 -11.14 -7.45
CA ARG A 182 -1.33 -12.35 -6.78
C ARG A 182 -0.53 -13.62 -7.11
N ARG A 183 0.35 -13.55 -8.10
CA ARG A 183 1.16 -14.67 -8.62
C ARG A 183 2.54 -14.20 -9.01
N GLY A 184 3.50 -15.13 -9.07
CA GLY A 184 4.84 -14.88 -9.59
C GLY A 184 4.83 -14.38 -11.03
N THR A 185 3.95 -14.90 -11.88
CA THR A 185 3.77 -14.44 -13.28
C THR A 185 3.42 -12.95 -13.36
N HIS A 186 2.63 -12.42 -12.42
CA HIS A 186 2.29 -10.98 -12.40
C HIS A 186 3.53 -10.12 -12.10
N VAL A 187 4.42 -10.62 -11.25
CA VAL A 187 5.71 -9.96 -10.96
C VAL A 187 6.56 -9.90 -12.23
N LEU A 188 6.74 -11.04 -12.92
CA LEU A 188 7.53 -11.09 -14.16
C LEU A 188 6.97 -10.16 -15.23
N LYS A 189 5.65 -10.13 -15.42
CA LYS A 189 5.01 -9.20 -16.35
C LYS A 189 5.29 -7.74 -16.01
N ALA A 190 5.22 -7.38 -14.73
CA ALA A 190 5.50 -6.01 -14.30
C ALA A 190 6.97 -5.63 -14.53
N LEU A 191 7.91 -6.52 -14.19
CA LEU A 191 9.34 -6.30 -14.41
C LEU A 191 9.66 -6.19 -15.91
N SER A 192 9.05 -7.03 -16.76
CA SER A 192 9.21 -6.96 -18.21
C SER A 192 8.74 -5.64 -18.81
N LEU A 193 7.80 -4.96 -18.16
CA LEU A 193 7.26 -3.66 -18.59
C LEU A 193 7.96 -2.46 -17.95
N GLY A 194 9.04 -2.69 -17.21
CA GLY A 194 9.89 -1.62 -16.68
C GLY A 194 9.64 -1.26 -15.21
N ALA A 195 8.89 -2.06 -14.46
CA ALA A 195 8.89 -1.94 -13.00
C ALA A 195 10.21 -2.44 -12.44
N THR A 196 10.71 -1.80 -11.38
CA THR A 196 11.90 -2.24 -10.64
C THR A 196 11.51 -3.26 -9.57
N ALA A 197 10.32 -3.11 -9.00
CA ALA A 197 9.80 -3.99 -7.96
C ALA A 197 8.26 -4.03 -7.99
N CYS A 198 7.69 -4.99 -7.25
CA CYS A 198 6.25 -5.11 -7.04
C CYS A 198 5.90 -5.04 -5.56
N SER A 199 4.75 -4.46 -5.27
CA SER A 199 4.12 -4.43 -3.95
C SER A 199 2.71 -5.01 -4.02
N PHE A 200 2.26 -5.63 -2.94
CA PHE A 200 0.90 -6.14 -2.87
C PHE A 200 0.39 -6.19 -1.43
N GLY A 201 -0.90 -5.88 -1.25
CA GLY A 201 -1.57 -5.89 0.06
C GLY A 201 -2.54 -7.06 0.20
N LYS A 202 -3.58 -7.10 -0.63
CA LYS A 202 -4.66 -8.09 -0.50
C LYS A 202 -4.18 -9.55 -0.57
N GLY A 203 -3.15 -9.84 -1.37
CA GLY A 203 -2.61 -11.19 -1.49
C GLY A 203 -2.17 -11.77 -0.15
N PHE A 204 -1.31 -11.05 0.56
CA PHE A 204 -0.83 -11.51 1.85
C PHE A 204 -1.91 -11.46 2.95
N LEU A 205 -2.81 -10.47 2.92
CA LEU A 205 -3.92 -10.37 3.90
C LEU A 205 -4.87 -11.57 3.82
N PHE A 206 -5.19 -12.04 2.61
CA PHE A 206 -5.99 -13.26 2.46
C PHE A 206 -5.25 -14.51 2.94
N ALA A 207 -3.97 -14.62 2.64
CA ALA A 207 -3.14 -15.73 3.12
C ALA A 207 -3.00 -15.71 4.65
N LEU A 208 -2.80 -14.52 5.24
CA LEU A 208 -2.76 -14.34 6.69
C LEU A 208 -4.11 -14.72 7.34
N GLY A 209 -5.21 -14.28 6.76
CA GLY A 209 -6.56 -14.60 7.26
C GLY A 209 -6.90 -16.10 7.16
N ALA A 210 -6.42 -16.77 6.12
CA ALA A 210 -6.69 -18.19 5.90
C ALA A 210 -5.80 -19.13 6.75
N GLY A 211 -4.53 -18.79 6.95
CA GLY A 211 -3.55 -19.71 7.55
C GLY A 211 -2.53 -19.08 8.48
N GLY A 212 -2.74 -17.82 8.89
CA GLY A 212 -1.79 -17.11 9.76
C GLY A 212 -0.42 -16.99 9.10
N GLN A 213 0.63 -17.04 9.91
CA GLN A 213 2.02 -16.97 9.44
C GLN A 213 2.31 -18.03 8.36
N LYS A 214 1.94 -19.29 8.60
CA LYS A 214 2.16 -20.39 7.64
C LYS A 214 1.47 -20.15 6.29
N GLY A 215 0.30 -19.51 6.30
CA GLY A 215 -0.40 -19.11 5.07
C GLY A 215 0.39 -18.07 4.26
N VAL A 216 0.98 -17.10 4.94
CA VAL A 216 1.83 -16.09 4.28
C VAL A 216 3.11 -16.71 3.73
N GLU A 217 3.79 -17.55 4.51
CA GLU A 217 4.99 -18.28 4.08
C GLU A 217 4.70 -19.13 2.84
N ALA A 218 3.59 -19.89 2.86
CA ALA A 218 3.18 -20.71 1.71
C ALA A 218 2.87 -19.86 0.46
N LEU A 219 2.25 -18.69 0.62
CA LEU A 219 2.02 -17.77 -0.49
C LEU A 219 3.33 -17.26 -1.09
N LEU A 220 4.26 -16.81 -0.26
CA LEU A 220 5.54 -16.28 -0.72
C LEU A 220 6.39 -17.37 -1.40
N GLN A 221 6.42 -18.58 -0.82
CA GLN A 221 7.12 -19.72 -1.44
C GLN A 221 6.52 -20.05 -2.82
N ARG A 222 5.19 -20.14 -2.91
CA ARG A 222 4.51 -20.37 -4.19
C ARG A 222 4.86 -19.31 -5.24
N MET A 223 4.84 -18.02 -4.85
CA MET A 223 5.19 -16.94 -5.77
C MET A 223 6.64 -17.05 -6.24
N HIS A 224 7.57 -17.40 -5.34
CA HIS A 224 8.96 -17.64 -5.68
C HIS A 224 9.12 -18.80 -6.68
N ASP A 225 8.44 -19.92 -6.43
CA ASP A 225 8.49 -21.09 -7.31
C ASP A 225 7.88 -20.79 -8.69
N GLU A 226 6.77 -20.03 -8.73
CA GLU A 226 6.17 -19.54 -9.98
C GLU A 226 7.16 -18.66 -10.75
N ILE A 227 7.82 -17.68 -10.10
CA ILE A 227 8.83 -16.81 -10.72
C ILE A 227 9.96 -17.65 -11.31
N ARG A 228 10.52 -18.55 -10.53
CA ARG A 228 11.63 -19.40 -10.99
C ARG A 228 11.27 -20.25 -12.19
N ARG A 229 10.13 -20.95 -12.12
CA ARG A 229 9.62 -21.80 -13.20
C ARG A 229 9.38 -20.98 -14.46
N ASP A 230 8.68 -19.85 -14.34
CA ASP A 230 8.27 -19.08 -15.48
C ASP A 230 9.47 -18.38 -16.14
N MET A 231 10.49 -17.97 -15.37
CA MET A 231 11.77 -17.50 -15.93
C MET A 231 12.49 -18.58 -16.75
N ILE A 232 12.49 -19.83 -16.27
CA ILE A 232 13.08 -20.95 -17.03
C ILE A 232 12.31 -21.14 -18.35
N LEU A 233 10.97 -21.12 -18.30
CA LEU A 233 10.14 -21.28 -19.50
C LEU A 233 10.30 -20.12 -20.51
N LEU A 234 10.61 -18.92 -20.03
CA LEU A 234 10.93 -17.75 -20.85
C LEU A 234 12.37 -17.75 -21.38
N GLY A 235 13.24 -18.66 -20.92
CA GLY A 235 14.66 -18.66 -21.26
C GLY A 235 15.44 -17.52 -20.61
N CYS A 236 14.90 -16.88 -19.58
CA CYS A 236 15.54 -15.79 -18.83
C CYS A 236 16.39 -16.36 -17.69
N LYS A 237 17.70 -16.14 -17.72
CA LYS A 237 18.63 -16.57 -16.66
C LYS A 237 18.59 -15.66 -15.44
N THR A 238 18.38 -14.38 -15.66
CA THR A 238 18.32 -13.35 -14.62
C THR A 238 17.10 -12.44 -14.82
N ILE A 239 16.71 -11.72 -13.80
CA ILE A 239 15.65 -10.71 -13.87
C ILE A 239 15.98 -9.63 -14.91
N LYS A 240 17.26 -9.36 -15.16
CA LYS A 240 17.71 -8.37 -16.15
C LYS A 240 17.43 -8.77 -17.59
N ASP A 241 17.19 -10.05 -17.86
CA ASP A 241 16.86 -10.56 -19.19
C ASP A 241 15.38 -10.31 -19.55
N LEU A 242 14.57 -9.96 -18.54
CA LEU A 242 13.15 -9.63 -18.75
C LEU A 242 13.03 -8.30 -19.50
N ASN A 243 12.19 -8.29 -20.53
CA ASN A 243 11.95 -7.11 -21.36
C ASN A 243 10.56 -7.17 -22.02
N LYS A 244 10.18 -6.11 -22.70
CA LYS A 244 8.84 -5.96 -23.31
C LYS A 244 8.46 -7.06 -24.29
N THR A 245 9.43 -7.74 -24.92
CA THR A 245 9.16 -8.84 -25.86
C THR A 245 8.62 -10.09 -25.17
N ASN A 246 8.78 -10.20 -23.84
CA ASN A 246 8.17 -11.28 -23.05
C ASN A 246 6.65 -11.11 -22.85
N ILE A 247 6.06 -9.99 -23.28
CA ILE A 247 4.66 -9.65 -23.06
C ILE A 247 3.92 -9.57 -24.38
N ALA A 248 2.80 -10.30 -24.49
CA ALA A 248 1.83 -10.13 -25.56
C ALA A 248 0.53 -9.51 -24.98
N TYR A 249 0.05 -8.46 -25.62
CA TYR A 249 -1.28 -7.90 -25.34
C TYR A 249 -2.32 -8.65 -26.18
N ARG A 250 -3.44 -8.96 -25.56
CA ARG A 250 -4.60 -9.56 -26.24
C ARG A 250 -5.67 -8.51 -26.44
#